data_215e7a6e1d447e939eb1f936f48bd1d0
#
_entry.id   215e7a6e1d447e939eb1f936f48bd1d0
#
_cell.length_a   1.000
_cell.length_b   1.000
_cell.length_c   1.000
_cell.angle_alpha   90.00
_cell.angle_beta   90.00
_cell.angle_gamma   90.00
#
_symmetry.space_group_name_H-M   'P 1'
#
loop_
_entity.id
_entity.type
_entity.pdbx_description
1 polymer ?
#
loop_
_entity_poly.entity_id
_entity_poly.type
_entity_poly.pdbx_seq_one_letter_code
_entity_poly.pdbx_strand_id
1 'polypeptide(L)'
;MRKIEREMNNAVRNKIAWSKGNSCTTFSSDLKECFIYLHGNHIATYNYTLKELELYDGGWQSNTTKSRLNALCYEFATGFGVFQKNFNWFVGDFQNKTIKPFCDGLIVDYSGCF
;
A
#
# COMPACT_ATOMS: atom_id res chain seq x y z
N MET A 1 14.31 2.79 0.15
CA MET A 1 13.36 1.74 -0.26
C MET A 1 14.11 0.43 -0.50
N ARG A 2 13.59 -0.67 0.02
CA ARG A 2 14.22 -2.00 -0.14
C ARG A 2 14.10 -2.48 -1.58
N LYS A 3 15.06 -3.32 -2.02
CA LYS A 3 15.06 -3.86 -3.38
C LYS A 3 13.77 -4.60 -3.70
N ILE A 4 13.26 -5.44 -2.77
CA ILE A 4 12.02 -6.18 -2.98
C ILE A 4 10.83 -5.24 -3.18
N GLU A 5 10.86 -4.07 -2.54
CA GLU A 5 9.79 -3.07 -2.68
C GLU A 5 9.84 -2.37 -4.03
N ARG A 6 11.03 -2.12 -4.56
CA ARG A 6 11.16 -1.59 -5.92
C ARG A 6 10.64 -2.60 -6.95
N GLU A 7 10.94 -3.87 -6.76
CA GLU A 7 10.44 -4.94 -7.64
C GLU A 7 8.92 -5.07 -7.53
N MET A 8 8.37 -5.01 -6.32
CA MET A 8 6.93 -5.02 -6.07
C MET A 8 6.25 -3.86 -6.80
N ASN A 9 6.75 -2.65 -6.61
CA ASN A 9 6.18 -1.45 -7.25
C ASN A 9 6.24 -1.53 -8.76
N ASN A 10 7.33 -2.06 -9.31
CA ASN A 10 7.45 -2.28 -10.75
C ASN A 10 6.39 -3.26 -11.25
N ALA A 11 6.15 -4.33 -10.52
CA ALA A 11 5.13 -5.33 -10.87
C ALA A 11 3.74 -4.72 -10.83
N VAL A 12 3.41 -3.92 -9.81
CA VAL A 12 2.13 -3.22 -9.72
C VAL A 12 1.96 -2.25 -10.89
N ARG A 13 2.99 -1.43 -11.15
CA ARG A 13 2.93 -0.43 -12.23
C ARG A 13 2.70 -1.06 -13.59
N ASN A 14 3.37 -2.19 -13.87
CA ASN A 14 3.37 -2.82 -15.19
C ASN A 14 2.39 -3.99 -15.29
N LYS A 15 1.55 -4.21 -14.28
CA LYS A 15 0.55 -5.29 -14.25
C LYS A 15 1.18 -6.65 -14.46
N ILE A 16 2.26 -6.92 -13.75
CA ILE A 16 3.00 -8.18 -13.82
C ILE A 16 2.66 -9.01 -12.58
N ALA A 17 2.22 -10.26 -12.80
CA ALA A 17 2.08 -11.22 -11.71
C ALA A 17 3.48 -11.52 -11.18
N TRP A 18 3.70 -11.30 -9.88
CA TRP A 18 5.03 -11.32 -9.29
C TRP A 18 4.97 -11.99 -7.92
N SER A 19 6.00 -12.72 -7.60
CA SER A 19 6.15 -13.32 -6.29
C SER A 19 7.64 -13.41 -5.96
N LYS A 20 8.01 -12.92 -4.79
CA LYS A 20 9.39 -13.00 -4.32
C LYS A 20 9.42 -13.00 -2.81
N GLY A 21 10.07 -14.01 -2.22
CA GLY A 21 10.14 -14.13 -0.77
C GLY A 21 8.76 -14.17 -0.15
N ASN A 22 8.48 -13.20 0.71
CA ASN A 22 7.22 -13.12 1.46
C ASN A 22 6.15 -12.27 0.80
N SER A 23 6.39 -11.75 -0.40
CA SER A 23 5.51 -10.78 -1.04
C SER A 23 5.07 -11.24 -2.41
N CYS A 24 3.85 -10.89 -2.80
CA CYS A 24 3.37 -11.19 -4.16
C CYS A 24 2.27 -10.21 -4.59
N THR A 25 2.06 -10.17 -5.91
CA THR A 25 0.97 -9.42 -6.53
C THR A 25 0.08 -10.35 -7.33
N THR A 26 -1.22 -10.13 -7.25
CA THR A 26 -2.22 -10.79 -8.10
C THR A 26 -3.13 -9.72 -8.67
N PHE A 27 -4.01 -10.11 -9.62
CA PHE A 27 -4.84 -9.15 -10.33
C PHE A 27 -6.27 -9.65 -10.44
N SER A 28 -7.22 -8.72 -10.52
CA SER A 28 -8.59 -9.05 -10.90
C SER A 28 -8.61 -9.53 -12.35
N SER A 29 -9.67 -10.28 -12.73
CA SER A 29 -9.77 -10.87 -14.07
C SER A 29 -9.79 -9.81 -15.17
N ASP A 30 -10.29 -8.60 -14.88
CA ASP A 30 -10.34 -7.49 -15.84
C ASP A 30 -9.09 -6.61 -15.79
N LEU A 31 -8.11 -6.93 -14.95
CA LEU A 31 -6.88 -6.18 -14.75
C LEU A 31 -7.09 -4.73 -14.29
N LYS A 32 -8.22 -4.44 -13.66
CA LYS A 32 -8.51 -3.10 -13.13
C LYS A 32 -8.02 -2.93 -11.72
N GLU A 33 -7.74 -4.03 -11.01
CA GLU A 33 -7.24 -4.00 -9.65
C GLU A 33 -6.04 -4.92 -9.47
N CYS A 34 -5.10 -4.48 -8.66
CA CYS A 34 -3.96 -5.28 -8.22
C CYS A 34 -4.07 -5.52 -6.73
N PHE A 35 -3.93 -6.77 -6.31
CA PHE A 35 -3.94 -7.16 -4.91
C PHE A 35 -2.51 -7.47 -4.47
N ILE A 36 -2.08 -6.86 -3.39
CA ILE A 36 -0.73 -7.02 -2.86
C ILE A 36 -0.80 -7.80 -1.54
N TYR A 37 0.05 -8.82 -1.41
CA TYR A 37 0.08 -9.71 -0.26
C TYR A 37 1.45 -9.73 0.38
N LEU A 38 1.47 -9.87 1.71
CA LEU A 38 2.67 -10.10 2.51
C LEU A 38 2.40 -11.29 3.41
N HIS A 39 3.25 -12.33 3.33
CA HIS A 39 3.05 -13.60 4.06
C HIS A 39 1.66 -14.21 3.82
N GLY A 40 1.15 -14.07 2.59
CA GLY A 40 -0.17 -14.58 2.24
C GLY A 40 -1.34 -13.73 2.75
N ASN A 41 -1.07 -12.61 3.42
CA ASN A 41 -2.09 -11.71 3.92
C ASN A 41 -2.25 -10.50 3.01
N HIS A 42 -3.49 -10.15 2.67
CA HIS A 42 -3.80 -9.00 1.83
C HIS A 42 -3.46 -7.71 2.59
N ILE A 43 -2.57 -6.89 2.02
CA ILE A 43 -2.18 -5.63 2.64
C ILE A 43 -2.55 -4.39 1.83
N ALA A 44 -2.83 -4.53 0.54
CA ALA A 44 -3.24 -3.39 -0.28
C ALA A 44 -3.95 -3.83 -1.54
N THR A 45 -4.79 -2.94 -2.05
CA THR A 45 -5.40 -3.04 -3.38
C THR A 45 -5.18 -1.74 -4.12
N TYR A 46 -4.65 -1.81 -5.33
CA TYR A 46 -4.51 -0.64 -6.18
C TYR A 46 -5.54 -0.70 -7.31
N ASN A 47 -6.37 0.34 -7.41
CA ASN A 47 -7.37 0.49 -8.48
C ASN A 47 -6.78 1.37 -9.56
N TYR A 48 -6.55 0.80 -10.75
CA TYR A 48 -5.90 1.51 -11.86
C TYR A 48 -6.80 2.58 -12.48
N THR A 49 -8.10 2.36 -12.47
CA THR A 49 -9.07 3.31 -13.04
C THR A 49 -9.21 4.54 -12.16
N LEU A 50 -9.41 4.35 -10.86
CA LEU A 50 -9.59 5.42 -9.90
C LEU A 50 -8.28 5.98 -9.38
N LYS A 51 -7.17 5.26 -9.60
CA LYS A 51 -5.84 5.57 -9.05
C LYS A 51 -5.88 5.71 -7.54
N GLU A 52 -6.58 4.80 -6.90
CA GLU A 52 -6.72 4.74 -5.46
C GLU A 52 -5.98 3.54 -4.90
N LEU A 53 -5.31 3.75 -3.78
CA LEU A 53 -4.62 2.71 -3.04
C LEU A 53 -5.38 2.48 -1.73
N GLU A 54 -5.83 1.25 -1.53
CA GLU A 54 -6.58 0.82 -0.35
C GLU A 54 -5.63 0.04 0.55
N LEU A 55 -5.54 0.41 1.82
CA LEU A 55 -4.53 -0.10 2.74
C LEU A 55 -5.12 -1.01 3.81
N TYR A 56 -4.39 -2.08 4.14
CA TYR A 56 -4.74 -3.05 5.18
C TYR A 56 -3.48 -3.43 5.96
N ASP A 57 -3.63 -3.81 7.23
CA ASP A 57 -2.48 -4.27 8.02
C ASP A 57 -2.20 -5.77 7.86
N GLY A 58 -3.08 -6.49 7.18
CA GLY A 58 -2.93 -7.93 6.98
C GLY A 58 -3.17 -8.75 8.25
N GLY A 59 -3.74 -8.14 9.28
CA GLY A 59 -3.94 -8.78 10.58
C GLY A 59 -2.74 -8.73 11.49
N TRP A 60 -1.64 -8.10 11.06
CA TRP A 60 -0.41 -8.03 11.84
C TRP A 60 0.33 -6.72 11.56
N GLN A 61 0.37 -5.84 12.56
CA GLN A 61 1.02 -4.52 12.43
C GLN A 61 2.52 -4.64 12.68
N SER A 62 3.27 -5.06 11.65
CA SER A 62 4.72 -5.23 11.72
C SER A 62 5.45 -4.10 10.99
N ASN A 63 6.75 -3.96 11.29
CA ASN A 63 7.61 -3.01 10.58
C ASN A 63 7.71 -3.36 9.09
N THR A 64 7.70 -4.65 8.75
CA THR A 64 7.73 -5.08 7.35
C THR A 64 6.46 -4.66 6.61
N THR A 65 5.29 -4.88 7.22
CA THR A 65 4.02 -4.42 6.62
C THR A 65 4.05 -2.91 6.40
N LYS A 66 4.45 -2.17 7.41
CA LYS A 66 4.53 -0.71 7.33
C LYS A 66 5.48 -0.26 6.21
N SER A 67 6.64 -0.93 6.09
CA SER A 67 7.60 -0.63 5.03
C SER A 67 7.00 -0.87 3.64
N ARG A 68 6.28 -1.99 3.44
CA ARG A 68 5.62 -2.28 2.17
C ARG A 68 4.56 -1.23 1.83
N LEU A 69 3.73 -0.86 2.82
CA LEU A 69 2.69 0.15 2.62
C LEU A 69 3.29 1.50 2.27
N ASN A 70 4.37 1.89 2.92
CA ASN A 70 5.05 3.16 2.62
C ASN A 70 5.67 3.15 1.22
N ALA A 71 6.21 2.01 0.77
CA ALA A 71 6.73 1.89 -0.59
C ALA A 71 5.62 2.07 -1.63
N LEU A 72 4.45 1.47 -1.39
CA LEU A 72 3.29 1.63 -2.27
C LEU A 72 2.79 3.09 -2.27
N CYS A 73 2.71 3.72 -1.11
CA CYS A 73 2.31 5.13 -1.02
C CYS A 73 3.29 6.03 -1.77
N TYR A 74 4.59 5.79 -1.62
CA TYR A 74 5.60 6.57 -2.31
C TYR A 74 5.41 6.57 -3.82
N GLU A 75 5.02 5.44 -4.39
CA GLU A 75 4.86 5.28 -5.84
C GLU A 75 3.47 5.70 -6.31
N PHE A 76 2.41 5.33 -5.58
CA PHE A 76 1.04 5.41 -6.08
C PHE A 76 0.15 6.41 -5.36
N ALA A 77 0.60 6.94 -4.23
CA ALA A 77 -0.14 7.92 -3.43
C ALA A 77 0.86 8.87 -2.78
N THR A 78 1.58 9.64 -3.62
CA THR A 78 2.64 10.53 -3.19
C THR A 78 2.11 11.55 -2.18
N GLY A 79 2.83 11.70 -1.07
CA GLY A 79 2.42 12.60 0.02
C GLY A 79 1.72 11.90 1.17
N PHE A 80 1.43 10.62 1.03
CA PHE A 80 0.86 9.80 2.11
C PHE A 80 1.90 8.86 2.68
N GLY A 81 1.72 8.48 3.95
CA GLY A 81 2.58 7.50 4.58
C GLY A 81 1.94 6.91 5.83
N VAL A 82 2.38 5.71 6.19
CA VAL A 82 1.95 4.99 7.38
C VAL A 82 3.04 5.11 8.43
N PHE A 83 2.68 5.49 9.64
CA PHE A 83 3.64 5.61 10.72
C PHE A 83 3.03 5.17 12.05
N GLN A 84 3.89 4.95 13.02
CA GLN A 84 3.50 4.49 14.35
C GLN A 84 3.83 5.54 15.40
N LYS A 85 2.90 5.79 16.31
CA LYS A 85 3.11 6.69 17.43
C LYS A 85 2.36 6.13 18.64
N ASN A 86 3.06 5.99 19.78
CA ASN A 86 2.49 5.43 21.00
C ASN A 86 1.82 4.08 20.76
N PHE A 87 2.50 3.20 19.98
CA PHE A 87 2.06 1.84 19.62
C PHE A 87 0.82 1.79 18.70
N ASN A 88 0.33 2.94 18.24
CA ASN A 88 -0.82 2.99 17.31
C ASN A 88 -0.37 3.40 15.92
N TRP A 89 -0.97 2.81 14.91
CA TRP A 89 -0.70 3.16 13.51
C TRP A 89 -1.59 4.31 13.05
N PHE A 90 -0.99 5.19 12.24
CA PHE A 90 -1.65 6.34 11.65
C PHE A 90 -1.30 6.44 10.18
N VAL A 91 -2.16 7.08 9.40
CA VAL A 91 -1.87 7.50 8.02
C VAL A 91 -1.79 9.02 8.00
N GLY A 92 -0.69 9.55 7.47
CA GLY A 92 -0.48 10.97 7.34
C GLY A 92 -0.64 11.43 5.90
N ASP A 93 -1.29 12.57 5.73
CA ASP A 93 -1.27 13.35 4.51
C ASP A 93 -0.31 14.51 4.76
N PHE A 94 0.93 14.38 4.29
CA PHE A 94 1.98 15.31 4.63
C PHE A 94 1.87 16.64 3.90
N GLN A 95 1.15 16.68 2.77
CA GLN A 95 0.91 17.92 2.04
C GLN A 95 -0.10 18.80 2.76
N ASN A 96 -1.20 18.19 3.23
CA ASN A 96 -2.25 18.90 3.93
C ASN A 96 -2.06 18.92 5.45
N LYS A 97 -0.99 18.27 5.93
CA LYS A 97 -0.63 18.19 7.37
C LYS A 97 -1.76 17.63 8.23
N THR A 98 -2.44 16.61 7.71
CA THR A 98 -3.51 15.91 8.42
C THR A 98 -3.09 14.48 8.75
N ILE A 99 -3.64 13.94 9.83
CA ILE A 99 -3.34 12.61 10.33
C ILE A 99 -4.65 11.93 10.68
N LYS A 100 -4.79 10.65 10.29
CA LYS A 100 -5.92 9.80 10.67
C LYS A 100 -5.42 8.51 11.29
N PRO A 101 -6.15 7.95 12.28
CA PRO A 101 -5.87 6.60 12.73
C PRO A 101 -5.96 5.62 11.56
N PHE A 102 -5.02 4.66 11.52
CA PHE A 102 -5.06 3.62 10.50
C PHE A 102 -6.26 2.70 10.74
N CYS A 103 -6.97 2.37 9.67
CA CYS A 103 -7.98 1.32 9.70
C CYS A 103 -7.93 0.56 8.38
N ASP A 104 -8.29 -0.72 8.42
CA ASP A 104 -8.33 -1.53 7.21
C ASP A 104 -9.34 -0.97 6.20
N GLY A 105 -8.91 -0.90 4.95
CA GLY A 105 -9.75 -0.36 3.87
C GLY A 105 -9.63 1.15 3.70
N LEU A 106 -8.70 1.80 4.41
CA LEU A 106 -8.47 3.22 4.23
C LEU A 106 -7.93 3.50 2.84
N ILE A 107 -8.55 4.44 2.13
CA ILE A 107 -8.19 4.78 0.75
C ILE A 107 -7.38 6.06 0.71
N VAL A 108 -6.25 6.02 -0.02
CA VAL A 108 -5.42 7.19 -0.30
C VAL A 108 -5.27 7.35 -1.80
N ASP A 109 -5.22 8.57 -2.30
CA ASP A 109 -5.07 8.85 -3.72
C ASP A 109 -4.30 10.14 -3.98
N TYR A 110 -4.09 10.46 -5.26
CA TYR A 110 -3.37 11.66 -5.65
C TYR A 110 -4.08 12.96 -5.29
N SER A 111 -5.39 12.94 -5.09
CA SER A 111 -6.15 14.14 -4.75
C SER A 111 -5.99 14.54 -3.29
N GLY A 112 -5.36 13.70 -2.48
CA GLY A 112 -5.19 13.95 -1.06
C GLY A 112 -6.46 13.73 -0.25
N CYS A 113 -7.42 12.98 -0.77
CA CYS A 113 -8.64 12.66 -0.06
C CYS A 113 -8.42 11.47 0.88
N PHE A 114 -8.66 11.73 2.12
CA PHE A 114 -8.71 10.66 3.11
C PHE A 114 -10.14 10.13 3.17
#